data_46e7f0427b690e9e2e8441b0a59f00d2
#
_entry.id   46e7f0427b690e9e2e8441b0a59f00d2
#
_cell.length_a   1.000
_cell.length_b   1.000
_cell.length_c   1.000
_cell.angle_alpha   90.00
_cell.angle_beta   90.00
_cell.angle_gamma   90.00
#
_symmetry.space_group_name_H-M   'P 1'
#
loop_
_entity.id
_entity.type
_entity.pdbx_description
1 polymer ?
#
loop_
_entity_poly.entity_id
_entity_poly.type
_entity_poly.pdbx_seq_one_letter_code
_entity_poly.pdbx_strand_id
1 'polypeptide(L)'
;MRRAELNVTDPARIAEILNKCDCCRVGFWDGEEVYLVPMSFGWEKAGGKYTLWFHGAGEGRKAALARQCPRVSFEMDCGHGLRGAEMACGFTTAYQCIMGTGRLVPAETAEDKQRGLDAVMAHYAPGQTWTFPQEMLERTNVYRLEAETLSCKVHP
;
A
#
# COMPACT_ATOMS: atom_id res chain seq x y z
N MET A 1 5.83 -18.59 3.49
CA MET A 1 4.33 -18.66 3.56
C MET A 1 3.92 -20.10 3.83
N ARG A 2 2.98 -20.38 4.78
CA ARG A 2 2.60 -21.75 5.18
C ARG A 2 1.80 -22.50 4.09
N ARG A 3 1.02 -21.78 3.27
CA ARG A 3 0.19 -22.35 2.17
C ARG A 3 0.74 -21.85 0.84
N ALA A 4 1.80 -22.50 0.37
CA ALA A 4 2.53 -22.11 -0.83
C ALA A 4 1.68 -22.16 -2.11
N GLU A 5 0.68 -23.05 -2.15
CA GLU A 5 -0.25 -23.22 -3.27
C GLU A 5 -1.14 -21.99 -3.53
N LEU A 6 -1.27 -21.11 -2.55
CA LEU A 6 -2.05 -19.86 -2.66
C LEU A 6 -1.20 -18.67 -3.05
N ASN A 7 0.12 -18.85 -3.16
CA ASN A 7 1.05 -17.77 -3.46
C ASN A 7 0.95 -17.35 -4.94
N VAL A 8 0.90 -16.06 -5.17
CA VAL A 8 0.91 -15.45 -6.50
C VAL A 8 2.26 -14.80 -6.73
N THR A 9 2.96 -15.24 -7.78
CA THR A 9 4.27 -14.70 -8.18
C THR A 9 4.23 -14.00 -9.54
N ASP A 10 3.16 -14.19 -10.30
CA ASP A 10 2.97 -13.52 -11.58
C ASP A 10 2.79 -12.00 -11.38
N PRO A 11 3.68 -11.18 -11.96
CA PRO A 11 3.61 -9.73 -11.82
C PRO A 11 2.34 -9.10 -12.37
N ALA A 12 1.77 -9.64 -13.44
CA ALA A 12 0.53 -9.14 -14.01
C ALA A 12 -0.64 -9.36 -13.05
N ARG A 13 -0.69 -10.54 -12.43
CA ARG A 13 -1.72 -10.86 -11.44
C ARG A 13 -1.56 -10.03 -10.17
N ILE A 14 -0.33 -9.76 -9.72
CA ILE A 14 -0.07 -8.86 -8.58
C ILE A 14 -0.57 -7.44 -8.90
N ALA A 15 -0.30 -6.93 -10.10
CA ALA A 15 -0.78 -5.62 -10.54
C ALA A 15 -2.31 -5.53 -10.56
N GLU A 16 -3.01 -6.56 -11.02
CA GLU A 16 -4.47 -6.61 -10.98
C GLU A 16 -5.01 -6.52 -9.54
N ILE A 17 -4.37 -7.21 -8.60
CA ILE A 17 -4.77 -7.19 -7.18
C ILE A 17 -4.48 -5.83 -6.56
N LEU A 18 -3.30 -5.25 -6.83
CA LEU A 18 -2.97 -3.89 -6.41
C LEU A 18 -4.03 -2.88 -6.86
N ASN A 19 -4.45 -2.96 -8.13
CA ASN A 19 -5.45 -2.06 -8.68
C ASN A 19 -6.87 -2.27 -8.13
N LYS A 20 -7.14 -3.41 -7.49
CA LYS A 20 -8.44 -3.71 -6.86
C LYS A 20 -8.51 -3.28 -5.40
N CYS A 21 -7.35 -3.14 -4.74
CA CYS A 21 -7.30 -2.71 -3.35
C CYS A 21 -7.50 -1.19 -3.30
N ASP A 22 -8.37 -0.73 -2.43
CA ASP A 22 -8.70 0.69 -2.26
C ASP A 22 -8.06 1.33 -1.02
N CYS A 23 -7.42 0.53 -0.19
CA CYS A 23 -6.79 0.97 1.05
C CYS A 23 -5.56 0.13 1.37
N CYS A 24 -4.47 0.79 1.74
CA CYS A 24 -3.29 0.16 2.29
C CYS A 24 -3.17 0.47 3.79
N ARG A 25 -3.08 -0.56 4.61
CA ARG A 25 -2.84 -0.44 6.06
C ARG A 25 -1.36 -0.52 6.33
N VAL A 26 -0.80 0.57 6.85
CA VAL A 26 0.64 0.65 7.17
C VAL A 26 0.83 0.58 8.68
N GLY A 27 1.62 -0.37 9.11
CA GLY A 27 1.97 -0.61 10.52
C GLY A 27 3.34 -0.03 10.86
N PHE A 28 3.35 0.90 11.81
CA PHE A 28 4.55 1.51 12.38
C PHE A 28 4.83 0.90 13.75
N TRP A 29 6.09 0.65 14.05
CA TRP A 29 6.52 0.30 15.40
C TRP A 29 7.06 1.56 16.07
N ASP A 30 6.49 1.98 17.19
CA ASP A 30 6.90 3.20 17.91
C ASP A 30 7.83 2.95 19.11
N GLY A 31 8.19 1.68 19.33
CA GLY A 31 9.00 1.24 20.45
C GLY A 31 8.20 0.46 21.51
N GLU A 32 6.88 0.65 21.55
CA GLU A 32 6.00 0.01 22.54
C GLU A 32 4.86 -0.78 21.87
N GLU A 33 4.23 -0.20 20.84
CA GLU A 33 3.08 -0.80 20.17
C GLU A 33 3.13 -0.64 18.65
N VAL A 34 2.29 -1.39 17.95
CA VAL A 34 2.08 -1.24 16.52
C VAL A 34 0.97 -0.21 16.27
N TYR A 35 1.33 0.91 15.66
CA TYR A 35 0.39 1.93 15.21
C TYR A 35 -0.03 1.68 13.76
N LEU A 36 -1.29 1.29 13.54
CA LEU A 36 -1.84 1.01 12.21
C LEU A 36 -2.55 2.24 11.63
N VAL A 37 -2.24 2.55 10.38
CA VAL A 37 -2.85 3.66 9.65
C VAL A 37 -3.38 3.19 8.31
N PRO A 38 -4.71 3.24 8.07
CA PRO A 38 -5.26 3.05 6.74
C PRO A 38 -4.99 4.29 5.88
N MET A 39 -4.52 4.08 4.67
CA MET A 39 -4.13 5.16 3.76
C MET A 39 -4.56 4.85 2.32
N SER A 40 -5.01 5.89 1.61
CA SER A 40 -5.08 5.84 0.16
C SER A 40 -3.66 5.77 -0.41
N PHE A 41 -3.47 5.03 -1.49
CA PHE A 41 -2.15 4.79 -2.05
C PHE A 41 -2.15 4.82 -3.58
N GLY A 42 -0.99 5.06 -4.14
CA GLY A 42 -0.67 4.73 -5.53
C GLY A 42 0.50 3.77 -5.56
N TRP A 43 0.77 3.17 -6.71
CA TRP A 43 1.88 2.26 -6.82
C TRP A 43 2.54 2.33 -8.20
N GLU A 44 3.79 1.94 -8.24
CA GLU A 44 4.56 1.76 -9.47
C GLU A 44 5.51 0.58 -9.32
N LYS A 45 5.98 0.06 -10.46
CA LYS A 45 6.99 -0.99 -10.50
C LYS A 45 8.09 -0.62 -11.48
N ALA A 46 9.32 -0.58 -10.99
CA ALA A 46 10.51 -0.33 -11.79
C ALA A 46 11.63 -1.28 -11.39
N GLY A 47 12.33 -1.87 -12.35
CA GLY A 47 13.44 -2.78 -12.08
C GLY A 47 13.08 -3.99 -11.21
N GLY A 48 11.83 -4.45 -11.27
CA GLY A 48 11.33 -5.57 -10.45
C GLY A 48 10.91 -5.20 -9.03
N LYS A 49 11.12 -3.95 -8.60
CA LYS A 49 10.76 -3.45 -7.26
C LYS A 49 9.43 -2.73 -7.31
N TYR A 50 8.63 -2.90 -6.25
CA TYR A 50 7.39 -2.19 -6.03
C TYR A 50 7.63 -0.98 -5.14
N THR A 51 7.05 0.14 -5.53
CA THR A 51 7.01 1.37 -4.74
C THR A 51 5.57 1.74 -4.50
N LEU A 52 5.21 2.01 -3.25
CA LEU A 52 3.91 2.53 -2.87
C LEU A 52 4.05 4.00 -2.50
N TRP A 53 3.10 4.81 -2.95
CA TRP A 53 3.04 6.23 -2.71
C TRP A 53 1.84 6.58 -1.86
N PHE A 54 2.05 7.47 -0.88
CA PHE A 54 1.03 7.93 0.03
C PHE A 54 1.11 9.43 0.20
N HIS A 55 0.02 10.04 0.63
CA HIS A 55 0.00 11.43 1.03
C HIS A 55 -0.64 11.63 2.39
N GLY A 56 -0.43 12.79 3.00
CA GLY A 56 -1.03 13.11 4.28
C GLY A 56 -0.54 14.43 4.87
N ALA A 57 -1.03 14.71 6.08
CA ALA A 57 -0.61 15.91 6.81
C ALA A 57 0.88 15.88 7.16
N GLY A 58 1.49 17.07 7.21
CA GLY A 58 2.88 17.27 7.56
C GLY A 58 3.23 17.00 9.02
N GLU A 59 2.22 16.91 9.88
CA GLU A 59 2.33 16.78 11.32
C GLU A 59 1.52 15.59 11.83
N GLY A 60 1.73 15.24 13.11
CA GLY A 60 1.05 14.16 13.79
C GLY A 60 1.89 12.89 13.94
N ARG A 61 1.33 11.88 14.62
CA ARG A 61 2.03 10.63 15.00
C ARG A 61 2.63 9.91 13.79
N LYS A 62 1.87 9.77 12.71
CA LYS A 62 2.35 9.15 11.46
C LYS A 62 3.60 9.85 10.91
N ALA A 63 3.55 11.18 10.81
CA ALA A 63 4.66 11.98 10.27
C ALA A 63 5.92 11.90 11.15
N ALA A 64 5.75 11.85 12.46
CA ALA A 64 6.86 11.66 13.40
C ALA A 64 7.49 10.26 13.25
N LEU A 65 6.67 9.21 13.21
CA LEU A 65 7.13 7.83 13.07
C LEU A 65 7.80 7.56 11.73
N ALA A 66 7.27 8.13 10.63
CA ALA A 66 7.90 7.99 9.32
C ALA A 66 9.34 8.58 9.28
N ARG A 67 9.61 9.60 10.09
CA ARG A 67 10.96 10.18 10.22
C ARG A 67 11.87 9.40 11.16
N GLN A 68 11.33 8.92 12.27
CA GLN A 68 12.11 8.27 13.34
C GLN A 68 12.31 6.77 13.09
N CYS A 69 11.28 6.08 12.62
CA CYS A 69 11.24 4.64 12.42
C CYS A 69 10.70 4.32 11.01
N PRO A 70 11.48 4.58 9.95
CA PRO A 70 11.01 4.46 8.57
C PRO A 70 10.68 3.02 8.16
N ARG A 71 11.12 2.01 8.91
CA ARG A 71 10.80 0.62 8.62
C ARG A 71 9.38 0.30 9.04
N VAL A 72 8.57 -0.15 8.07
CA VAL A 72 7.15 -0.43 8.25
C VAL A 72 6.76 -1.78 7.66
N SER A 73 5.65 -2.31 8.14
CA SER A 73 4.91 -3.38 7.47
C SER A 73 3.69 -2.80 6.82
N PHE A 74 3.26 -3.40 5.71
CA PHE A 74 2.04 -2.99 5.03
C PHE A 74 1.19 -4.19 4.63
N GLU A 75 -0.10 -3.95 4.54
CA GLU A 75 -1.09 -4.93 4.10
C GLU A 75 -2.19 -4.23 3.33
N MET A 76 -2.71 -4.90 2.30
CA MET A 76 -3.92 -4.53 1.58
C MET A 76 -4.65 -5.78 1.10
N ASP A 77 -5.97 -5.72 1.05
CA ASP A 77 -6.80 -6.86 0.70
C ASP A 77 -8.05 -6.44 -0.07
N CYS A 78 -8.59 -7.38 -0.82
CA CYS A 78 -9.80 -7.17 -1.62
C CYS A 78 -10.48 -8.50 -1.95
N GLY A 79 -11.66 -8.42 -2.59
CA GLY A 79 -12.34 -9.57 -3.15
C GLY A 79 -12.87 -10.55 -2.10
N HIS A 80 -13.33 -10.02 -0.95
CA HIS A 80 -13.89 -10.83 0.13
C HIS A 80 -15.22 -11.45 -0.29
N GLY A 81 -15.38 -12.77 0.01
CA GLY A 81 -16.62 -13.47 -0.25
C GLY A 81 -16.76 -14.69 0.68
N LEU A 82 -17.85 -14.75 1.46
CA LEU A 82 -18.14 -15.90 2.28
C LEU A 82 -18.51 -17.08 1.41
N ARG A 83 -17.88 -18.24 1.66
CA ARG A 83 -18.24 -19.53 1.06
C ARG A 83 -18.80 -20.43 2.14
N GLY A 84 -20.11 -20.73 2.00
CA GLY A 84 -20.82 -21.59 2.90
C GLY A 84 -20.51 -23.08 2.67
N ALA A 85 -20.78 -23.87 3.69
CA ALA A 85 -20.74 -25.32 3.66
C ALA A 85 -21.84 -25.89 4.57
N GLU A 86 -22.11 -27.18 4.48
CA GLU A 86 -23.10 -27.84 5.35
C GLU A 86 -22.69 -27.85 6.83
N MET A 87 -21.36 -27.94 7.09
CA MET A 87 -20.83 -27.91 8.45
C MET A 87 -20.06 -26.59 8.69
N ALA A 88 -20.12 -26.06 9.90
CA ALA A 88 -19.49 -24.84 10.29
C ALA A 88 -17.97 -24.82 10.01
N CYS A 89 -17.27 -25.92 10.21
CA CYS A 89 -15.83 -26.05 9.93
C CYS A 89 -15.47 -25.99 8.44
N GLY A 90 -16.45 -26.14 7.55
CA GLY A 90 -16.27 -26.00 6.10
C GLY A 90 -16.45 -24.57 5.58
N PHE A 91 -16.98 -23.65 6.39
CA PHE A 91 -17.10 -22.25 5.99
C PHE A 91 -15.72 -21.63 5.82
N THR A 92 -15.56 -20.84 4.77
CA THR A 92 -14.32 -20.09 4.51
C THR A 92 -14.61 -18.77 3.82
N THR A 93 -13.63 -17.91 3.76
CA THR A 93 -13.73 -16.61 3.06
C THR A 93 -12.75 -16.59 1.90
N ALA A 94 -13.24 -16.32 0.70
CA ALA A 94 -12.40 -15.95 -0.43
C ALA A 94 -11.80 -14.58 -0.18
N TYR A 95 -10.56 -14.38 -0.56
CA TYR A 95 -9.87 -13.08 -0.50
C TYR A 95 -8.62 -13.05 -1.37
N GLN A 96 -8.16 -11.85 -1.66
CA GLN A 96 -6.88 -11.58 -2.28
C GLN A 96 -6.16 -10.57 -1.39
N CYS A 97 -4.91 -10.83 -1.04
CA CYS A 97 -4.15 -9.91 -0.20
C CYS A 97 -2.69 -9.77 -0.64
N ILE A 98 -2.14 -8.60 -0.35
CA ILE A 98 -0.73 -8.29 -0.53
C ILE A 98 -0.20 -7.81 0.83
N MET A 99 0.91 -8.37 1.25
CA MET A 99 1.61 -7.99 2.47
C MET A 99 3.09 -7.81 2.18
N GLY A 100 3.72 -6.93 2.91
CA GLY A 100 5.14 -6.72 2.77
C GLY A 100 5.74 -5.86 3.86
N THR A 101 7.04 -5.66 3.74
CA THR A 101 7.81 -4.74 4.57
C THR A 101 8.61 -3.81 3.68
N GLY A 102 8.98 -2.67 4.20
CA GLY A 102 9.79 -1.70 3.46
C GLY A 102 10.15 -0.48 4.26
N ARG A 103 10.70 0.51 3.57
CA ARG A 103 11.07 1.80 4.16
C ARG A 103 10.14 2.87 3.63
N LEU A 104 9.42 3.51 4.55
CA LEU A 104 8.57 4.67 4.27
C LEU A 104 9.35 5.94 4.54
N VAL A 105 9.65 6.69 3.50
CA VAL A 105 10.42 7.93 3.59
C VAL A 105 9.64 9.10 2.99
N PRO A 106 9.78 10.33 3.52
CA PRO A 106 9.21 11.51 2.89
C PRO A 106 9.80 11.74 1.50
N ALA A 107 8.97 12.18 0.57
CA ALA A 107 9.42 12.77 -0.70
C ALA A 107 9.89 14.20 -0.44
N GLU A 108 11.15 14.48 -0.71
CA GLU A 108 11.77 15.78 -0.36
C GLU A 108 11.64 16.80 -1.49
N THR A 109 11.71 16.35 -2.74
CA THR A 109 11.65 17.23 -3.91
C THR A 109 10.23 17.44 -4.41
N ALA A 110 9.97 18.59 -5.04
CA ALA A 110 8.68 18.84 -5.69
C ALA A 110 8.37 17.81 -6.78
N GLU A 111 9.39 17.36 -7.50
CA GLU A 111 9.27 16.33 -8.54
C GLU A 111 8.84 14.98 -7.96
N ASP A 112 9.46 14.53 -6.85
CA ASP A 112 9.06 13.29 -6.17
C ASP A 112 7.65 13.39 -5.59
N LYS A 113 7.27 14.55 -5.04
CA LYS A 113 5.91 14.80 -4.56
C LYS A 113 4.89 14.73 -5.70
N GLN A 114 5.17 15.38 -6.83
CA GLN A 114 4.33 15.33 -8.02
C GLN A 114 4.16 13.88 -8.48
N ARG A 115 5.26 13.15 -8.66
CA ARG A 115 5.25 11.73 -9.05
C ARG A 115 4.40 10.87 -8.13
N GLY A 116 4.55 11.06 -6.82
CA GLY A 116 3.77 10.31 -5.84
C GLY A 116 2.28 10.62 -5.90
N LEU A 117 1.91 11.89 -6.05
CA LEU A 117 0.51 12.30 -6.20
C LEU A 117 -0.08 11.82 -7.54
N ASP A 118 0.68 11.87 -8.62
CA ASP A 118 0.27 11.31 -9.92
C ASP A 118 -0.01 9.81 -9.81
N ALA A 119 0.84 9.05 -9.10
CA ALA A 119 0.63 7.62 -8.87
C ALA A 119 -0.65 7.36 -8.05
N VAL A 120 -0.91 8.15 -7.01
CA VAL A 120 -2.15 8.06 -6.23
C VAL A 120 -3.37 8.37 -7.11
N MET A 121 -3.33 9.43 -7.91
CA MET A 121 -4.44 9.79 -8.79
C MET A 121 -4.66 8.77 -9.91
N ALA A 122 -3.60 8.21 -10.47
CA ALA A 122 -3.70 7.13 -11.46
C ALA A 122 -4.39 5.88 -10.91
N HIS A 123 -4.25 5.62 -9.61
CA HIS A 123 -4.90 4.50 -8.94
C HIS A 123 -6.41 4.71 -8.77
N TYR A 124 -6.83 5.90 -8.29
CA TYR A 124 -8.25 6.18 -7.98
C TYR A 124 -9.04 6.82 -9.12
N ALA A 125 -8.36 7.52 -10.04
CA ALA A 125 -8.98 8.22 -11.15
C ALA A 125 -8.18 8.00 -12.45
N PRO A 126 -8.07 6.76 -12.94
CA PRO A 126 -7.28 6.43 -14.11
C PRO A 126 -7.79 7.15 -15.37
N GLY A 127 -6.86 7.44 -16.28
CA GLY A 127 -7.18 8.07 -17.56
C GLY A 127 -7.36 9.59 -17.52
N GLN A 128 -7.10 10.23 -16.39
CA GLN A 128 -7.10 11.67 -16.23
C GLN A 128 -5.68 12.19 -15.95
N THR A 129 -5.41 13.42 -16.39
CA THR A 129 -4.17 14.12 -16.07
C THR A 129 -4.47 15.21 -15.04
N TRP A 130 -3.66 15.27 -14.00
CA TRP A 130 -3.85 16.18 -12.89
C TRP A 130 -2.70 17.17 -12.79
N THR A 131 -3.01 18.39 -12.41
CA THR A 131 -2.01 19.43 -12.08
C THR A 131 -2.19 19.81 -10.61
N PHE A 132 -1.09 19.93 -9.89
CA PHE A 132 -1.08 20.32 -8.49
C PHE A 132 -0.48 21.70 -8.36
N PRO A 133 -1.22 22.69 -7.80
CA PRO A 133 -0.66 24.02 -7.53
C PRO A 133 0.57 23.92 -6.63
N GLN A 134 1.57 24.73 -6.88
CA GLN A 134 2.85 24.73 -6.15
C GLN A 134 2.64 24.85 -4.63
N GLU A 135 1.76 25.74 -4.21
CA GLU A 135 1.41 25.93 -2.79
C GLU A 135 0.88 24.63 -2.15
N MET A 136 0.09 23.85 -2.89
CA MET A 136 -0.44 22.57 -2.39
C MET A 136 0.64 21.50 -2.29
N LEU A 137 1.57 21.45 -3.25
CA LEU A 137 2.73 20.54 -3.19
C LEU A 137 3.62 20.85 -1.97
N GLU A 138 3.84 22.12 -1.67
CA GLU A 138 4.64 22.53 -0.51
C GLU A 138 4.01 22.09 0.82
N ARG A 139 2.71 22.23 0.95
CA ARG A 139 1.94 21.91 2.17
C ARG A 139 1.61 20.43 2.33
N THR A 140 1.65 19.63 1.26
CA THR A 140 1.33 18.21 1.28
C THR A 140 2.58 17.38 1.55
N ASN A 141 2.53 16.54 2.56
CA ASN A 141 3.53 15.50 2.71
C ASN A 141 3.17 14.31 1.82
N VAL A 142 4.13 13.94 1.00
CA VAL A 142 4.08 12.72 0.19
C VAL A 142 5.13 11.76 0.74
N TYR A 143 4.78 10.49 0.81
CA TYR A 143 5.66 9.44 1.31
C TYR A 143 5.87 8.39 0.23
N ARG A 144 7.10 7.90 0.12
CA ARG A 144 7.50 6.79 -0.72
C ARG A 144 7.82 5.58 0.16
N LEU A 145 7.19 4.45 -0.10
CA LEU A 145 7.50 3.17 0.52
C LEU A 145 8.15 2.27 -0.53
N GLU A 146 9.42 2.01 -0.38
CA GLU A 146 10.16 1.03 -1.19
C GLU A 146 9.98 -0.34 -0.55
N ALA A 147 9.27 -1.24 -1.23
CA ALA A 147 9.04 -2.58 -0.74
C ALA A 147 10.34 -3.42 -0.76
N GLU A 148 10.80 -3.82 0.42
CA GLU A 148 11.91 -4.75 0.61
C GLU A 148 11.43 -6.20 0.43
N THR A 149 10.22 -6.48 0.90
CA THR A 149 9.52 -7.75 0.69
C THR A 149 8.11 -7.48 0.22
N LEU A 150 7.60 -8.36 -0.64
CA LEU A 150 6.21 -8.38 -1.05
C LEU A 150 5.77 -9.82 -1.23
N SER A 151 4.65 -10.17 -0.63
CA SER A 151 3.98 -11.46 -0.84
C SER A 151 2.54 -11.22 -1.25
N CYS A 152 2.08 -11.96 -2.25
CA CYS A 152 0.70 -11.90 -2.72
C CYS A 152 0.05 -13.27 -2.55
N LYS A 153 -1.20 -13.29 -2.10
CA LYS A 153 -1.96 -14.49 -1.84
C LYS A 153 -3.38 -14.36 -2.36
N VAL A 154 -3.86 -15.41 -3.00
CA VAL A 154 -5.24 -15.55 -3.43
C VAL A 154 -5.83 -16.80 -2.78
N HIS A 155 -6.88 -16.64 -1.99
CA HIS A 155 -7.70 -17.72 -1.47
C HIS A 155 -9.00 -17.74 -2.27
N PRO A 156 -9.30 -18.84 -3.01
CA PRO A 156 -10.47 -18.95 -3.88
C PRO A 156 -11.77 -19.04 -3.08
#